data_e390c97341aa995aa5d1d84dac27ea79
#
_entry.id   e390c97341aa995aa5d1d84dac27ea79
#
_cell.length_a   1.000
_cell.length_b   1.000
_cell.length_c   1.000
_cell.angle_alpha   90.00
_cell.angle_beta   90.00
_cell.angle_gamma   90.00
#
_symmetry.space_group_name_H-M   'P 1'
#
loop_
_entity.id
_entity.type
_entity.pdbx_description
1 polymer ?
#
loop_
_entity_poly.entity_id
_entity_poly.type
_entity_poly.pdbx_seq_one_letter_code
_entity_poly.pdbx_strand_id
1 'polypeptide(L)'
;MVILFAHGAGAPSSSAWMVGWKKRFASIAPVASFDYPYMRERRKAPDPLPKLVAAHRDALATALVEHDGPAVLAGKSMGARIGCHVALEDPNVRALVCLGYPLSSPGKRSAIRDEVLVGLKIPILFVQGTRDSLCPLDLLEGVRKRMQAPNELHVVEGGDHSLTVSATKLKAAGETQADSDARVLAAIRRFLDTALR
;
A
#
# COMPACT_ATOMS: atom_id res chain seq x y z
N MET A 1 2.99 17.30 -5.86
CA MET A 1 2.95 15.88 -5.39
C MET A 1 1.73 15.18 -5.95
N VAL A 2 1.91 13.97 -6.46
CA VAL A 2 0.83 13.07 -6.89
C VAL A 2 0.89 11.75 -6.11
N ILE A 3 -0.25 11.15 -5.82
CA ILE A 3 -0.34 9.79 -5.24
C ILE A 3 -0.68 8.83 -6.38
N LEU A 4 0.23 7.91 -6.73
CA LEU A 4 -0.08 6.79 -7.61
C LEU A 4 -0.57 5.62 -6.77
N PHE A 5 -1.84 5.24 -6.94
CA PHE A 5 -2.49 4.22 -6.12
C PHE A 5 -2.72 2.93 -6.90
N ALA A 6 -1.99 1.87 -6.51
CA ALA A 6 -1.96 0.57 -7.19
C ALA A 6 -2.82 -0.48 -6.48
N HIS A 7 -3.57 -1.27 -7.25
CA HIS A 7 -4.46 -2.32 -6.76
C HIS A 7 -3.74 -3.61 -6.32
N GLY A 8 -4.42 -4.43 -5.52
CA GLY A 8 -3.98 -5.77 -5.13
C GLY A 8 -4.22 -6.81 -6.22
N ALA A 9 -3.80 -8.07 -5.97
CA ALA A 9 -3.85 -9.13 -6.98
C ALA A 9 -5.29 -9.54 -7.40
N GLY A 10 -6.26 -9.40 -6.49
CA GLY A 10 -7.59 -10.02 -6.64
C GLY A 10 -8.68 -9.11 -7.20
N ALA A 11 -8.43 -7.80 -7.38
CA ALA A 11 -9.47 -6.87 -7.81
C ALA A 11 -8.88 -5.65 -8.54
N PRO A 12 -9.59 -5.09 -9.54
CA PRO A 12 -9.13 -3.94 -10.32
C PRO A 12 -9.16 -2.62 -9.53
N SER A 13 -8.56 -1.59 -10.10
CA SER A 13 -8.58 -0.22 -9.55
C SER A 13 -10.01 0.36 -9.45
N SER A 14 -10.96 -0.17 -10.20
CA SER A 14 -12.40 0.18 -10.17
C SER A 14 -13.20 -0.53 -9.09
N SER A 15 -12.61 -1.44 -8.31
CA SER A 15 -13.33 -2.11 -7.21
C SER A 15 -13.77 -1.13 -6.13
N ALA A 16 -14.87 -1.43 -5.43
CA ALA A 16 -15.45 -0.53 -4.44
C ALA A 16 -14.45 -0.12 -3.35
N TRP A 17 -13.61 -1.05 -2.89
CA TRP A 17 -12.57 -0.77 -1.91
C TRP A 17 -11.51 0.22 -2.46
N MET A 18 -11.01 0.00 -3.67
CA MET A 18 -10.03 0.88 -4.31
C MET A 18 -10.61 2.27 -4.57
N VAL A 19 -11.84 2.34 -5.08
CA VAL A 19 -12.56 3.62 -5.31
C VAL A 19 -12.77 4.38 -4.00
N GLY A 20 -13.14 3.69 -2.93
CA GLY A 20 -13.31 4.28 -1.61
C GLY A 20 -12.00 4.89 -1.09
N TRP A 21 -10.89 4.17 -1.19
CA TRP A 21 -9.57 4.67 -0.77
C TRP A 21 -9.03 5.76 -1.70
N LYS A 22 -9.25 5.67 -3.02
CA LYS A 22 -8.92 6.74 -3.96
C LYS A 22 -9.59 8.06 -3.58
N LYS A 23 -10.88 8.04 -3.22
CA LYS A 23 -11.60 9.23 -2.73
C LYS A 23 -10.98 9.81 -1.46
N ARG A 24 -10.57 8.95 -0.52
CA ARG A 24 -9.89 9.39 0.72
C ARG A 24 -8.54 10.04 0.42
N PHE A 25 -7.71 9.41 -0.39
CA PHE A 25 -6.42 9.96 -0.81
C PHE A 25 -6.56 11.29 -1.56
N ALA A 26 -7.63 11.47 -2.34
CA ALA A 26 -7.90 12.72 -3.06
C ALA A 26 -8.11 13.94 -2.13
N SER A 27 -8.38 13.72 -0.84
CA SER A 27 -8.37 14.80 0.16
C SER A 27 -6.97 15.22 0.61
N ILE A 28 -5.92 14.53 0.16
CA ILE A 28 -4.52 14.82 0.47
C ILE A 28 -3.83 15.43 -0.76
N ALA A 29 -3.96 14.79 -1.92
CA ALA A 29 -3.31 15.20 -3.18
C ALA A 29 -4.05 14.61 -4.38
N PRO A 30 -3.76 15.06 -5.63
CA PRO A 30 -4.18 14.37 -6.84
C PRO A 30 -3.84 12.88 -6.81
N VAL A 31 -4.75 12.02 -7.30
CA VAL A 31 -4.59 10.56 -7.26
C VAL A 31 -4.73 9.98 -8.66
N ALA A 32 -3.66 9.42 -9.18
CA ALA A 32 -3.68 8.53 -10.33
C ALA A 32 -3.87 7.07 -9.88
N SER A 33 -4.55 6.27 -10.70
CA SER A 33 -4.68 4.82 -10.48
C SER A 33 -4.73 4.11 -11.83
N PHE A 34 -4.27 2.87 -11.87
CA PHE A 34 -4.17 2.09 -13.10
C PHE A 34 -4.47 0.62 -12.82
N ASP A 35 -4.72 -0.15 -13.87
CA ASP A 35 -4.78 -1.60 -13.81
C ASP A 35 -3.54 -2.22 -14.42
N TYR A 36 -2.95 -3.20 -13.73
CA TYR A 36 -1.86 -4.01 -14.29
C TYR A 36 -2.31 -4.79 -15.54
N PRO A 37 -1.41 -5.15 -16.48
CA PRO A 37 -1.78 -5.78 -17.75
C PRO A 37 -2.68 -7.00 -17.58
N TYR A 38 -2.38 -7.92 -16.68
CA TYR A 38 -3.22 -9.11 -16.46
C TYR A 38 -4.67 -8.74 -16.07
N MET A 39 -4.86 -7.66 -15.31
CA MET A 39 -6.19 -7.21 -14.89
C MET A 39 -6.97 -6.60 -16.06
N ARG A 40 -6.32 -5.81 -16.91
CA ARG A 40 -6.91 -5.27 -18.15
C ARG A 40 -7.31 -6.39 -19.11
N GLU A 41 -6.50 -7.45 -19.15
CA GLU A 41 -6.73 -8.65 -19.96
C GLU A 41 -7.72 -9.64 -19.30
N ARG A 42 -8.32 -9.27 -18.14
CA ARG A 42 -9.27 -10.10 -17.37
C ARG A 42 -8.70 -11.47 -16.94
N ARG A 43 -7.39 -11.56 -16.81
CA ARG A 43 -6.72 -12.75 -16.28
C ARG A 43 -6.77 -12.75 -14.73
N LYS A 44 -6.89 -13.94 -14.13
CA LYS A 44 -6.94 -14.11 -12.67
C LYS A 44 -5.54 -14.10 -12.03
N ALA A 45 -4.55 -14.65 -12.71
CA ALA A 45 -3.20 -14.76 -12.19
C ALA A 45 -2.39 -13.49 -12.52
N PRO A 46 -1.72 -12.87 -11.54
CA PRO A 46 -0.81 -11.76 -11.80
C PRO A 46 0.32 -12.13 -12.77
N ASP A 47 0.78 -11.15 -13.51
CA ASP A 47 1.98 -11.27 -14.34
C ASP A 47 3.25 -11.50 -13.47
N PRO A 48 4.34 -12.01 -14.04
CA PRO A 48 5.65 -12.06 -13.38
C PRO A 48 6.10 -10.69 -12.89
N LEU A 49 6.90 -10.67 -11.81
CA LEU A 49 7.38 -9.44 -11.15
C LEU A 49 7.96 -8.40 -12.13
N PRO A 50 8.84 -8.73 -13.09
CA PRO A 50 9.39 -7.71 -13.99
C PRO A 50 8.31 -6.98 -14.81
N LYS A 51 7.29 -7.71 -15.29
CA LYS A 51 6.18 -7.11 -16.06
C LYS A 51 5.29 -6.22 -15.19
N LEU A 52 5.05 -6.60 -13.93
CA LEU A 52 4.32 -5.77 -12.98
C LEU A 52 5.09 -4.48 -12.64
N VAL A 53 6.40 -4.57 -12.42
CA VAL A 53 7.26 -3.41 -12.15
C VAL A 53 7.29 -2.47 -13.35
N ALA A 54 7.46 -2.98 -14.57
CA ALA A 54 7.43 -2.17 -15.78
C ALA A 54 6.10 -1.41 -15.93
N ALA A 55 4.96 -2.10 -15.80
CA ALA A 55 3.65 -1.47 -15.88
C ALA A 55 3.41 -0.41 -14.78
N HIS A 56 3.96 -0.61 -13.59
CA HIS A 56 3.87 0.38 -12.51
C HIS A 56 4.74 1.61 -12.80
N ARG A 57 5.94 1.43 -13.39
CA ARG A 57 6.79 2.54 -13.86
C ARG A 57 6.13 3.34 -14.97
N ASP A 58 5.51 2.68 -15.96
CA ASP A 58 4.78 3.36 -17.03
C ASP A 58 3.64 4.22 -16.47
N ALA A 59 2.90 3.68 -15.51
CA ALA A 59 1.84 4.43 -14.82
C ALA A 59 2.40 5.61 -14.00
N LEU A 60 3.56 5.44 -13.35
CA LEU A 60 4.24 6.52 -12.64
C LEU A 60 4.70 7.62 -13.59
N ALA A 61 5.32 7.25 -14.71
CA ALA A 61 5.75 8.22 -15.72
C ALA A 61 4.56 9.04 -16.26
N THR A 62 3.44 8.38 -16.56
CA THR A 62 2.20 9.06 -16.97
C THR A 62 1.71 10.04 -15.89
N ALA A 63 1.65 9.61 -14.63
CA ALA A 63 1.19 10.45 -13.52
C ALA A 63 2.10 11.67 -13.31
N LEU A 64 3.42 11.54 -13.51
CA LEU A 64 4.38 12.63 -13.38
C LEU A 64 4.30 13.65 -14.53
N VAL A 65 3.84 13.22 -15.72
CA VAL A 65 3.56 14.15 -16.84
C VAL A 65 2.30 14.98 -16.56
N GLU A 66 1.29 14.37 -15.92
CA GLU A 66 0.02 15.04 -15.63
C GLU A 66 0.06 15.92 -14.37
N HIS A 67 1.05 15.72 -13.50
CA HIS A 67 1.12 16.38 -12.19
C HIS A 67 2.54 16.78 -11.82
N ASP A 68 2.73 18.04 -11.52
CA ASP A 68 4.02 18.56 -11.08
C ASP A 68 4.43 18.06 -9.68
N GLY A 69 5.74 17.85 -9.49
CA GLY A 69 6.36 17.53 -8.21
C GLY A 69 6.50 16.01 -7.95
N PRO A 70 6.92 15.64 -6.74
CA PRO A 70 7.27 14.26 -6.42
C PRO A 70 6.06 13.34 -6.36
N ALA A 71 6.32 12.04 -6.51
CA ALA A 71 5.33 10.99 -6.36
C ALA A 71 5.37 10.32 -4.97
N VAL A 72 4.19 9.95 -4.50
CA VAL A 72 3.98 8.98 -3.41
C VAL A 72 3.39 7.73 -4.03
N LEU A 73 4.00 6.56 -3.81
CA LEU A 73 3.39 5.30 -4.24
C LEU A 73 2.56 4.73 -3.08
N ALA A 74 1.26 4.70 -3.28
CA ALA A 74 0.34 4.01 -2.39
C ALA A 74 -0.11 2.69 -3.02
N GLY A 75 -0.26 1.64 -2.23
CA GLY A 75 -0.64 0.36 -2.79
C GLY A 75 -1.40 -0.53 -1.82
N LYS A 76 -2.35 -1.29 -2.39
CA LYS A 76 -3.02 -2.40 -1.71
C LYS A 76 -2.23 -3.68 -1.97
N SER A 77 -1.80 -4.38 -0.91
CA SER A 77 -1.25 -5.74 -1.02
C SER A 77 -0.16 -5.86 -2.10
N MET A 78 -0.38 -6.59 -3.18
CA MET A 78 0.56 -6.71 -4.31
C MET A 78 1.00 -5.34 -4.83
N GLY A 79 0.08 -4.38 -4.98
CA GLY A 79 0.40 -3.03 -5.44
C GLY A 79 1.38 -2.30 -4.52
N ALA A 80 1.28 -2.49 -3.20
CA ALA A 80 2.24 -1.97 -2.23
C ALA A 80 3.64 -2.59 -2.45
N ARG A 81 3.70 -3.92 -2.59
CA ARG A 81 4.98 -4.62 -2.81
C ARG A 81 5.63 -4.21 -4.13
N ILE A 82 4.86 -4.11 -5.23
CA ILE A 82 5.40 -3.66 -6.52
C ILE A 82 5.88 -2.20 -6.44
N GLY A 83 5.13 -1.33 -5.75
CA GLY A 83 5.55 0.04 -5.49
C GLY A 83 6.90 0.12 -4.77
N CYS A 84 7.18 -0.78 -3.81
CA CYS A 84 8.49 -0.86 -3.17
C CYS A 84 9.62 -1.19 -4.15
N HIS A 85 9.40 -2.09 -5.12
CA HIS A 85 10.39 -2.39 -6.16
C HIS A 85 10.64 -1.18 -7.08
N VAL A 86 9.60 -0.44 -7.46
CA VAL A 86 9.76 0.79 -8.25
C VAL A 86 10.55 1.84 -7.48
N ALA A 87 10.24 2.03 -6.21
CA ALA A 87 10.87 3.03 -5.36
C ALA A 87 12.36 2.80 -5.09
N LEU A 88 12.87 1.58 -5.28
CA LEU A 88 14.33 1.31 -5.17
C LEU A 88 15.15 2.06 -6.22
N GLU A 89 14.57 2.36 -7.37
CA GLU A 89 15.32 2.83 -8.55
C GLU A 89 14.82 4.17 -9.09
N ASP A 90 13.63 4.62 -8.70
CA ASP A 90 13.04 5.86 -9.21
C ASP A 90 13.16 7.01 -8.20
N PRO A 91 14.01 8.02 -8.48
CA PRO A 91 14.26 9.14 -7.56
C PRO A 91 13.08 10.10 -7.42
N ASN A 92 12.07 10.03 -8.30
CA ASN A 92 10.86 10.84 -8.19
C ASN A 92 9.93 10.34 -7.09
N VAL A 93 10.11 9.10 -6.62
CA VAL A 93 9.34 8.54 -5.51
C VAL A 93 9.93 9.00 -4.19
N ARG A 94 9.16 9.72 -3.38
CA ARG A 94 9.64 10.32 -2.13
C ARG A 94 9.07 9.66 -0.88
N ALA A 95 7.99 8.89 -0.99
CA ALA A 95 7.41 8.14 0.12
C ALA A 95 6.57 6.97 -0.36
N LEU A 96 6.37 6.00 0.53
CA LEU A 96 5.55 4.80 0.29
C LEU A 96 4.45 4.68 1.33
N VAL A 97 3.23 4.30 0.90
CA VAL A 97 2.10 3.96 1.77
C VAL A 97 1.60 2.56 1.44
N CYS A 98 1.80 1.62 2.34
CA CYS A 98 1.46 0.21 2.14
C CYS A 98 0.19 -0.17 2.92
N LEU A 99 -0.93 -0.39 2.23
CA LEU A 99 -2.19 -0.83 2.81
C LEU A 99 -2.27 -2.37 2.75
N GLY A 100 -1.99 -3.04 3.88
CA GLY A 100 -1.93 -4.50 3.95
C GLY A 100 -0.75 -5.06 3.13
N TYR A 101 0.49 -4.82 3.54
CA TYR A 101 1.66 -5.37 2.85
C TYR A 101 1.66 -6.90 2.91
N PRO A 102 1.85 -7.63 1.77
CA PRO A 102 1.83 -9.08 1.76
C PRO A 102 3.23 -9.64 2.06
N LEU A 103 3.62 -9.64 3.33
CA LEU A 103 4.95 -10.08 3.77
C LEU A 103 5.19 -11.57 3.51
N SER A 104 4.15 -12.40 3.64
CA SER A 104 4.21 -13.83 3.35
C SER A 104 3.21 -14.23 2.26
N SER A 105 3.42 -15.43 1.68
CA SER A 105 2.44 -16.05 0.79
C SER A 105 1.38 -16.80 1.60
N PRO A 106 0.15 -16.94 1.11
CA PRO A 106 -0.86 -17.78 1.75
C PRO A 106 -0.32 -19.19 2.03
N GLY A 107 -0.40 -19.64 3.28
CA GLY A 107 0.06 -20.96 3.71
C GLY A 107 1.59 -21.16 3.79
N LYS A 108 2.40 -20.16 3.50
CA LYS A 108 3.88 -20.26 3.54
C LYS A 108 4.47 -19.15 4.43
N ARG A 109 4.38 -19.32 5.74
CA ARG A 109 4.97 -18.38 6.71
C ARG A 109 6.52 -18.28 6.64
N SER A 110 7.19 -19.29 6.11
CA SER A 110 8.65 -19.37 6.05
C SER A 110 9.30 -18.58 4.89
N ALA A 111 8.54 -18.19 3.88
CA ALA A 111 9.06 -17.41 2.76
C ALA A 111 8.63 -15.94 2.91
N ILE A 112 9.43 -15.19 3.64
CA ILE A 112 9.21 -13.74 3.87
C ILE A 112 9.67 -12.96 2.64
N ARG A 113 8.85 -12.01 2.20
CA ARG A 113 9.11 -11.13 1.04
C ARG A 113 9.61 -9.77 1.52
N ASP A 114 10.75 -9.75 2.15
CA ASP A 114 11.33 -8.57 2.81
C ASP A 114 12.56 -7.99 2.10
N GLU A 115 13.14 -8.72 1.14
CA GLU A 115 14.34 -8.30 0.43
C GLU A 115 14.24 -6.87 -0.12
N VAL A 116 13.11 -6.55 -0.75
CA VAL A 116 12.86 -5.20 -1.27
C VAL A 116 12.77 -4.16 -0.15
N LEU A 117 12.20 -4.50 1.00
CA LEU A 117 12.00 -3.58 2.13
C LEU A 117 13.34 -3.19 2.76
N VAL A 118 14.24 -4.15 2.92
CA VAL A 118 15.57 -3.92 3.52
C VAL A 118 16.42 -2.99 2.64
N GLY A 119 16.23 -3.04 1.31
CA GLY A 119 16.95 -2.19 0.35
C GLY A 119 16.43 -0.75 0.25
N LEU A 120 15.23 -0.46 0.75
CA LEU A 120 14.64 0.88 0.68
C LEU A 120 15.42 1.91 1.49
N LYS A 121 15.41 3.16 0.99
CA LYS A 121 16.03 4.33 1.65
C LYS A 121 15.03 5.45 1.91
N ILE A 122 13.89 5.44 1.23
CA ILE A 122 12.86 6.46 1.36
C ILE A 122 11.84 6.11 2.44
N PRO A 123 11.17 7.10 3.07
CA PRO A 123 10.18 6.86 4.10
C PRO A 123 9.04 5.94 3.65
N ILE A 124 8.62 5.04 4.54
CA ILE A 124 7.52 4.10 4.29
C ILE A 124 6.58 4.02 5.49
N LEU A 125 5.27 4.11 5.23
CA LEU A 125 4.22 3.82 6.19
C LEU A 125 3.59 2.45 5.89
N PHE A 126 3.61 1.56 6.86
CA PHE A 126 2.79 0.35 6.86
C PHE A 126 1.48 0.61 7.59
N VAL A 127 0.36 0.30 6.93
CA VAL A 127 -0.97 0.24 7.55
C VAL A 127 -1.39 -1.22 7.55
N GLN A 128 -1.48 -1.81 8.76
CA GLN A 128 -1.58 -3.26 8.88
C GLN A 128 -2.66 -3.67 9.88
N GLY A 129 -3.51 -4.62 9.46
CA GLY A 129 -4.52 -5.20 10.34
C GLY A 129 -3.95 -6.27 11.28
N THR A 130 -4.43 -6.32 12.53
CA THR A 130 -4.00 -7.34 13.51
C THR A 130 -4.45 -8.77 13.16
N ARG A 131 -5.41 -8.90 12.23
CA ARG A 131 -5.93 -10.19 11.75
C ARG A 131 -5.47 -10.52 10.33
N ASP A 132 -4.49 -9.79 9.81
CA ASP A 132 -3.92 -10.07 8.50
C ASP A 132 -2.94 -11.25 8.54
N SER A 133 -3.37 -12.39 8.06
CA SER A 133 -2.54 -13.61 8.01
C SER A 133 -1.38 -13.55 7.02
N LEU A 134 -1.41 -12.60 6.06
CA LEU A 134 -0.32 -12.40 5.10
C LEU A 134 0.80 -11.52 5.66
N CYS A 135 0.55 -10.83 6.78
CA CYS A 135 1.54 -10.00 7.44
C CYS A 135 1.33 -10.01 8.96
N PRO A 136 1.69 -11.08 9.65
CA PRO A 136 1.73 -11.09 11.11
C PRO A 136 2.60 -9.96 11.63
N LEU A 137 2.10 -9.22 12.65
CA LEU A 137 2.75 -8.01 13.14
C LEU A 137 4.14 -8.28 13.74
N ASP A 138 4.34 -9.42 14.38
CA ASP A 138 5.62 -9.86 14.93
C ASP A 138 6.69 -10.04 13.83
N LEU A 139 6.30 -10.65 12.70
CA LEU A 139 7.19 -10.79 11.55
C LEU A 139 7.50 -9.42 10.90
N LEU A 140 6.49 -8.57 10.75
CA LEU A 140 6.68 -7.23 10.20
C LEU A 140 7.61 -6.39 11.09
N GLU A 141 7.45 -6.47 12.40
CA GLU A 141 8.31 -5.76 13.35
C GLU A 141 9.79 -6.22 13.24
N GLY A 142 10.01 -7.53 13.06
CA GLY A 142 11.34 -8.08 12.79
C GLY A 142 11.96 -7.56 11.50
N VAL A 143 11.16 -7.35 10.44
CA VAL A 143 11.62 -6.75 9.18
C VAL A 143 11.92 -5.27 9.36
N ARG A 144 10.99 -4.51 9.98
CA ARG A 144 11.12 -3.07 10.21
C ARG A 144 12.41 -2.71 10.96
N LYS A 145 12.82 -3.51 11.94
CA LYS A 145 14.09 -3.33 12.68
C LYS A 145 15.35 -3.48 11.80
N ARG A 146 15.24 -4.20 10.68
CA ARG A 146 16.35 -4.39 9.73
C ARG A 146 16.36 -3.38 8.59
N MET A 147 15.28 -2.62 8.41
CA MET A 147 15.17 -1.59 7.37
C MET A 147 16.05 -0.40 7.70
N GLN A 148 16.73 0.14 6.68
CA GLN A 148 17.47 1.40 6.77
C GLN A 148 16.57 2.61 6.56
N ALA A 149 15.49 2.44 5.81
CA ALA A 149 14.51 3.49 5.54
C ALA A 149 13.78 3.93 6.82
N PRO A 150 13.51 5.23 7.01
CA PRO A 150 12.55 5.68 8.00
C PRO A 150 11.23 4.96 7.79
N ASN A 151 10.71 4.30 8.82
CA ASN A 151 9.52 3.50 8.66
C ASN A 151 8.57 3.63 9.85
N GLU A 152 7.28 3.76 9.55
CA GLU A 152 6.20 3.86 10.53
C GLU A 152 5.22 2.70 10.37
N LEU A 153 4.52 2.36 11.43
CA LEU A 153 3.45 1.37 11.45
C LEU A 153 2.19 1.96 12.08
N HIS A 154 1.09 1.96 11.32
CA HIS A 154 -0.25 2.18 11.84
C HIS A 154 -1.00 0.85 11.91
N VAL A 155 -1.35 0.44 13.12
CA VAL A 155 -2.07 -0.82 13.37
C VAL A 155 -3.57 -0.58 13.32
N VAL A 156 -4.29 -1.36 12.50
CA VAL A 156 -5.75 -1.41 12.49
C VAL A 156 -6.20 -2.58 13.34
N GLU A 157 -6.62 -2.28 14.56
CA GLU A 157 -7.01 -3.29 15.54
C GLU A 157 -8.26 -4.06 15.09
N GLY A 158 -8.15 -5.39 14.94
CA GLY A 158 -9.19 -6.26 14.39
C GLY A 158 -9.34 -6.20 12.88
N GLY A 159 -8.52 -5.42 12.19
CA GLY A 159 -8.51 -5.32 10.73
C GLY A 159 -7.95 -6.60 10.09
N ASP A 160 -8.56 -7.01 8.98
CA ASP A 160 -8.07 -8.08 8.11
C ASP A 160 -7.05 -7.54 7.07
N HIS A 161 -6.70 -8.37 6.09
CA HIS A 161 -5.83 -7.98 4.97
C HIS A 161 -6.34 -6.80 4.13
N SER A 162 -7.62 -6.48 4.22
CA SER A 162 -8.26 -5.32 3.58
C SER A 162 -8.52 -4.17 4.56
N LEU A 163 -7.95 -4.25 5.77
CA LEU A 163 -8.16 -3.30 6.85
C LEU A 163 -9.62 -3.25 7.34
N THR A 164 -10.41 -4.27 6.99
CA THR A 164 -11.81 -4.36 7.38
C THR A 164 -11.91 -4.94 8.78
N VAL A 165 -12.59 -4.22 9.66
CA VAL A 165 -12.89 -4.66 11.03
C VAL A 165 -14.25 -5.36 11.04
N SER A 166 -14.38 -6.46 11.79
CA SER A 166 -15.64 -7.19 11.85
C SER A 166 -16.76 -6.33 12.45
N ALA A 167 -17.99 -6.51 11.92
CA ALA A 167 -19.16 -5.78 12.40
C ALA A 167 -19.40 -5.94 13.91
N THR A 168 -19.14 -7.14 14.46
CA THR A 168 -19.25 -7.41 15.89
C THR A 168 -18.27 -6.55 16.72
N LYS A 169 -17.00 -6.43 16.26
CA LYS A 169 -16.00 -5.63 16.97
C LYS A 169 -16.31 -4.14 16.88
N LEU A 170 -16.73 -3.66 15.71
CA LEU A 170 -17.14 -2.28 15.51
C LEU A 170 -18.33 -1.93 16.41
N LYS A 171 -19.38 -2.78 16.44
CA LYS A 171 -20.53 -2.59 17.29
C LYS A 171 -20.17 -2.53 18.78
N ALA A 172 -19.28 -3.42 19.23
CA ALA A 172 -18.82 -3.43 20.62
C ALA A 172 -18.04 -2.16 21.00
N ALA A 173 -17.36 -1.53 20.06
CA ALA A 173 -16.65 -0.26 20.23
C ALA A 173 -17.54 0.98 20.03
N GLY A 174 -18.78 0.85 19.58
CA GLY A 174 -19.63 1.97 19.18
C GLY A 174 -19.12 2.71 17.94
N GLU A 175 -18.37 2.02 17.08
CA GLU A 175 -17.70 2.59 15.91
C GLU A 175 -18.24 2.02 14.59
N THR A 176 -17.88 2.68 13.50
CA THR A 176 -18.13 2.24 12.12
C THR A 176 -16.82 1.94 11.41
N GLN A 177 -16.87 1.26 10.25
CA GLN A 177 -15.69 1.13 9.38
C GLN A 177 -15.18 2.49 8.91
N ALA A 178 -16.08 3.47 8.72
CA ALA A 178 -15.68 4.82 8.33
C ALA A 178 -14.82 5.51 9.39
N ASP A 179 -15.09 5.28 10.69
CA ASP A 179 -14.28 5.83 11.79
C ASP A 179 -12.88 5.20 11.79
N SER A 180 -12.80 3.88 11.58
CA SER A 180 -11.51 3.19 11.42
C SER A 180 -10.72 3.71 10.22
N ASP A 181 -11.37 3.85 9.06
CA ASP A 181 -10.75 4.38 7.84
C ASP A 181 -10.30 5.84 8.01
N ALA A 182 -11.04 6.65 8.77
CA ALA A 182 -10.68 8.03 9.07
C ALA A 182 -9.39 8.11 9.93
N ARG A 183 -9.21 7.21 10.91
CA ARG A 183 -7.97 7.11 11.68
C ARG A 183 -6.78 6.73 10.80
N VAL A 184 -6.97 5.77 9.91
CA VAL A 184 -5.94 5.40 8.92
C VAL A 184 -5.57 6.60 8.05
N LEU A 185 -6.57 7.32 7.51
CA LEU A 185 -6.31 8.49 6.67
C LEU A 185 -5.57 9.59 7.44
N ALA A 186 -5.91 9.82 8.70
CA ALA A 186 -5.22 10.77 9.57
C ALA A 186 -3.75 10.37 9.80
N ALA A 187 -3.48 9.06 9.98
CA ALA A 187 -2.11 8.55 10.10
C ALA A 187 -1.31 8.75 8.81
N ILE A 188 -1.91 8.45 7.66
CA ILE A 188 -1.29 8.67 6.34
C ILE A 188 -0.95 10.15 6.15
N ARG A 189 -1.86 11.06 6.47
CA ARG A 189 -1.64 12.52 6.35
C ARG A 189 -0.44 12.96 7.21
N ARG A 190 -0.41 12.60 8.49
CA ARG A 190 0.70 12.95 9.40
C ARG A 190 2.04 12.41 8.90
N PHE A 191 2.05 11.15 8.44
CA PHE A 191 3.25 10.54 7.86
C PHE A 191 3.75 11.33 6.65
N LEU A 192 2.88 11.66 5.69
CA LEU A 192 3.26 12.41 4.49
C LEU A 192 3.70 13.83 4.81
N ASP A 193 3.07 14.50 5.77
CA ASP A 193 3.47 15.83 6.24
C ASP A 193 4.89 15.82 6.83
N THR A 194 5.34 14.72 7.40
CA THR A 194 6.70 14.56 7.94
C THR A 194 7.69 14.11 6.87
N ALA A 195 7.31 13.13 6.05
CA ALA A 195 8.19 12.48 5.07
C ALA A 195 8.55 13.36 3.87
N LEU A 196 7.76 14.40 3.58
CA LEU A 196 7.91 15.26 2.40
C LEU A 196 8.45 16.68 2.72
N ARG A 197 8.81 16.93 3.97
CA ARG A 197 9.55 18.13 4.37
C ARG A 197 11.02 18.01 3.97
#